data_1d57b5112ac124dde30be45de4b7983b
#
_entry.id   1d57b5112ac124dde30be45de4b7983b
#
_cell.length_a   1.000
_cell.length_b   1.000
_cell.length_c   1.000
_cell.angle_alpha   90.00
_cell.angle_beta   90.00
_cell.angle_gamma   90.00
#
_symmetry.space_group_name_H-M   'P 1'
#
loop_
_entity.id
_entity.type
_entity.pdbx_description
1 polymer ?
#
loop_
_entity_poly.entity_id
_entity_poly.type
_entity_poly.pdbx_seq_one_letter_code
_entity_poly.pdbx_strand_id
1 'polypeptide(L)'
;MKGRFSFMDIELFDYDLPEELIAQTPLKKRDTSRLMVLDKETGDVEHKHFYDILDYLKPGDVLVRNNTKVIPARLYGLKEETGGHVEVLLLKDL
;
A
#
# COMPACT_ATOMS: atom_id res chain seq x y z
N MET A 1 10.15 -28.30 -20.89
CA MET A 1 9.37 -28.32 -19.64
C MET A 1 8.20 -27.37 -19.78
N LYS A 2 7.00 -27.88 -19.80
CA LYS A 2 5.81 -27.01 -19.74
C LYS A 2 5.65 -26.54 -18.29
N GLY A 3 5.95 -25.28 -18.01
CA GLY A 3 5.67 -24.67 -16.70
C GLY A 3 4.18 -24.73 -16.43
N ARG A 4 3.77 -25.33 -15.32
CA ARG A 4 2.41 -25.21 -14.82
C ARG A 4 2.24 -23.79 -14.30
N PHE A 5 1.52 -22.96 -15.05
CA PHE A 5 0.97 -21.73 -14.49
C PHE A 5 -0.19 -22.11 -13.57
N SER A 6 0.05 -22.01 -12.27
CA SER A 6 -1.03 -22.11 -11.30
C SER A 6 -1.76 -20.76 -11.29
N PHE A 7 -2.94 -20.72 -11.87
CA PHE A 7 -3.81 -19.57 -11.76
C PHE A 7 -4.48 -19.62 -10.38
N MET A 8 -4.24 -18.59 -9.58
CA MET A 8 -4.93 -18.42 -8.31
C MET A 8 -6.24 -17.68 -8.58
N ASP A 9 -7.35 -18.21 -8.05
CA ASP A 9 -8.65 -17.57 -8.21
C ASP A 9 -8.68 -16.25 -7.45
N ILE A 10 -9.07 -15.18 -8.14
CA ILE A 10 -9.15 -13.85 -7.53
C ILE A 10 -10.21 -13.78 -6.43
N GLU A 11 -11.25 -14.59 -6.51
CA GLU A 11 -12.31 -14.66 -5.50
C GLU A 11 -11.80 -15.10 -4.12
N LEU A 12 -10.66 -15.81 -4.06
CA LEU A 12 -9.99 -16.17 -2.81
C LEU A 12 -9.49 -14.96 -2.02
N PHE A 13 -9.36 -13.81 -2.67
CA PHE A 13 -8.91 -12.55 -2.07
C PHE A 13 -10.08 -11.62 -1.74
N ASP A 14 -11.31 -12.03 -2.04
CA ASP A 14 -12.50 -11.27 -1.70
C ASP A 14 -12.81 -11.39 -0.21
N TYR A 15 -13.02 -10.28 0.46
CA TYR A 15 -13.37 -10.21 1.86
C TYR A 15 -14.12 -8.92 2.16
N ASP A 16 -14.86 -8.90 3.23
CA ASP A 16 -15.56 -7.71 3.69
C ASP A 16 -14.56 -6.72 4.32
N LEU A 17 -14.36 -5.59 3.66
CA LEU A 17 -13.50 -4.51 4.13
C LEU A 17 -14.36 -3.32 4.56
N PRO A 18 -14.56 -3.11 5.86
CA PRO A 18 -15.26 -1.93 6.36
C PRO A 18 -14.53 -0.64 5.95
N GLU A 19 -15.28 0.35 5.50
CA GLU A 19 -14.71 1.61 4.97
C GLU A 19 -13.87 2.37 6.01
N GLU A 20 -14.25 2.28 7.28
CA GLU A 20 -13.52 2.90 8.39
C GLU A 20 -12.10 2.32 8.62
N LEU A 21 -11.80 1.15 8.06
CA LEU A 21 -10.47 0.56 8.12
C LEU A 21 -9.53 1.07 7.02
N ILE A 22 -10.06 1.85 6.08
CA ILE A 22 -9.26 2.49 5.03
C ILE A 22 -8.78 3.85 5.53
N ALA A 23 -7.48 3.95 5.78
CA ALA A 23 -6.89 5.19 6.28
C ALA A 23 -7.06 6.34 5.28
N GLN A 24 -7.54 7.49 5.76
CA GLN A 24 -7.75 8.70 4.96
C GLN A 24 -6.63 9.72 5.13
N THR A 25 -5.87 9.63 6.20
CA THR A 25 -4.76 10.55 6.52
C THR A 25 -3.53 9.75 6.94
N PRO A 26 -2.32 10.20 6.56
CA PRO A 26 -1.08 9.57 7.01
C PRO A 26 -0.82 9.87 8.49
N LEU A 27 -0.04 9.00 9.12
CA LEU A 27 0.47 9.25 10.46
C LEU A 27 1.50 10.39 10.45
N LYS A 28 1.55 11.18 11.52
CA LYS A 28 2.57 12.25 11.69
C LYS A 28 3.98 11.69 11.65
N LYS A 29 4.21 10.55 12.29
CA LYS A 29 5.46 9.77 12.20
C LYS A 29 5.19 8.51 11.39
N ARG A 30 5.82 8.39 10.25
CA ARG A 30 5.59 7.28 9.32
C ARG A 30 6.02 5.92 9.88
N ASP A 31 7.04 5.90 10.71
CA ASP A 31 7.59 4.70 11.34
C ASP A 31 6.73 4.15 12.49
N THR A 32 5.71 4.89 12.92
CA THR A 32 4.72 4.43 13.91
C THR A 32 3.55 3.68 13.29
N SER A 33 3.56 3.44 11.98
CA SER A 33 2.55 2.61 11.34
C SER A 33 2.57 1.18 11.89
N ARG A 34 1.43 0.51 11.85
CA ARG A 34 1.33 -0.87 12.31
C ARG A 34 2.11 -1.81 11.38
N LEU A 35 2.79 -2.77 11.98
CA LEU A 35 3.51 -3.83 11.29
C LEU A 35 2.90 -5.17 11.69
N MET A 36 2.52 -5.97 10.70
CA MET A 36 2.17 -7.37 10.91
C MET A 36 3.38 -8.22 10.58
N VAL A 37 3.81 -9.04 11.53
CA VAL A 37 4.89 -10.01 11.33
C VAL A 37 4.25 -11.39 11.22
N LEU A 38 4.45 -12.03 10.09
CA LEU A 38 3.90 -13.36 9.80
C LEU A 38 5.05 -14.36 9.70
N ASP A 39 5.01 -15.39 10.53
CA ASP A 39 5.91 -16.54 10.37
C ASP A 39 5.36 -17.46 9.27
N LYS A 40 6.13 -17.61 8.20
CA LYS A 40 5.71 -18.40 7.04
C LYS A 40 5.66 -19.92 7.29
N GLU A 41 6.38 -20.41 8.30
CA GLU A 41 6.44 -21.84 8.63
C GLU A 41 5.30 -22.23 9.58
N THR A 42 5.05 -21.42 10.60
CA THR A 42 4.03 -21.71 11.62
C THR A 42 2.68 -21.06 11.32
N GLY A 43 2.68 -19.95 10.57
CA GLY A 43 1.50 -19.12 10.35
C GLY A 43 1.18 -18.18 11.51
N ASP A 44 2.05 -18.11 12.51
CA ASP A 44 1.86 -17.22 13.65
C ASP A 44 1.95 -15.75 13.21
N VAL A 45 1.10 -14.93 13.84
CA VAL A 45 0.99 -13.49 13.53
C VAL A 45 1.30 -12.68 14.77
N GLU A 46 2.23 -11.77 14.67
CA GLU A 46 2.52 -10.76 15.69
C GLU A 46 2.16 -9.36 15.18
N HIS A 47 1.67 -8.50 16.08
CA HIS A 47 1.37 -7.11 15.78
C HIS A 47 2.39 -6.20 16.46
N LYS A 48 3.09 -5.40 15.64
CA LYS A 48 4.16 -4.48 16.06
C LYS A 48 4.01 -3.13 15.38
N HIS A 49 5.00 -2.26 15.50
CA HIS A 49 5.10 -1.01 14.76
C HIS A 49 6.25 -1.08 13.77
N PHE A 50 6.21 -0.27 12.73
CA PHE A 50 7.19 -0.33 11.65
C PHE A 50 8.64 -0.12 12.14
N TYR A 51 8.86 0.70 13.17
CA TYR A 51 10.20 0.88 13.75
C TYR A 51 10.78 -0.41 14.36
N ASP A 52 9.95 -1.39 14.71
CA ASP A 52 10.39 -2.70 15.23
C ASP A 52 11.02 -3.58 14.13
N ILE A 53 10.94 -3.18 12.86
CA ILE A 53 11.55 -3.92 11.75
C ILE A 53 13.06 -4.10 11.94
N LEU A 54 13.70 -3.20 12.68
CA LEU A 54 15.12 -3.27 12.98
C LEU A 54 15.51 -4.55 13.74
N ASP A 55 14.58 -5.11 14.52
CA ASP A 55 14.80 -6.36 15.27
C ASP A 55 14.85 -7.58 14.35
N TYR A 56 14.37 -7.46 13.12
CA TYR A 56 14.33 -8.53 12.12
C TYR A 56 15.44 -8.45 11.09
N LEU A 57 16.15 -7.34 11.03
CA LEU A 57 17.24 -7.11 10.10
C LEU A 57 18.60 -7.37 10.76
N LYS A 58 19.50 -7.99 10.02
CA LYS A 58 20.86 -8.30 10.48
C LYS A 58 21.87 -7.91 9.41
N PRO A 59 23.16 -7.75 9.78
CA PRO A 59 24.23 -7.48 8.81
C PRO A 59 24.24 -8.54 7.70
N GLY A 60 24.32 -8.08 6.46
CA GLY A 60 24.28 -8.93 5.26
C GLY A 60 22.90 -9.04 4.62
N ASP A 61 21.83 -8.64 5.28
CA ASP A 61 20.50 -8.55 4.68
C ASP A 61 20.46 -7.44 3.62
N VAL A 62 19.68 -7.68 2.57
CA VAL A 62 19.44 -6.71 1.49
C VAL A 62 18.01 -6.25 1.53
N LEU A 63 17.79 -4.96 1.77
CA LEU A 63 16.47 -4.34 1.76
C LEU A 63 16.24 -3.61 0.44
N VAL A 64 15.31 -4.12 -0.36
CA VAL A 64 14.90 -3.50 -1.63
C VAL A 64 13.69 -2.61 -1.39
N ARG A 65 13.80 -1.34 -1.78
CA ARG A 65 12.69 -0.37 -1.65
C ARG A 65 12.50 0.43 -2.93
N ASN A 66 11.29 0.91 -3.13
CA ASN A 66 11.02 1.86 -4.18
C ASN A 66 11.56 3.26 -3.78
N ASN A 67 12.30 3.89 -4.67
CA ASN A 67 12.84 5.25 -4.50
C ASN A 67 12.19 6.25 -5.47
N THR A 68 11.08 5.91 -6.07
CA THR A 68 10.35 6.76 -7.00
C THR A 68 9.68 7.90 -6.25
N LYS A 69 9.80 9.11 -6.77
CA LYS A 69 9.06 10.27 -6.29
C LYS A 69 7.76 10.40 -7.07
N VAL A 70 6.65 10.37 -6.36
CA VAL A 70 5.32 10.57 -6.97
C VAL A 70 5.11 12.06 -7.24
N ILE A 71 4.71 12.39 -8.48
CA ILE A 71 4.32 13.74 -8.86
C ILE A 71 2.87 13.97 -8.37
N PRO A 72 2.53 15.14 -7.81
CA PRO A 72 1.15 15.47 -7.48
C PRO A 72 0.36 15.68 -8.79
N ALA A 73 -0.28 14.63 -9.26
CA ALA A 73 -0.95 14.58 -10.57
C ALA A 73 -2.47 14.73 -10.49
N ARG A 74 -3.04 14.73 -9.28
CA ARG A 74 -4.49 14.86 -9.07
C ARG A 74 -4.84 16.30 -8.77
N LEU A 75 -5.63 16.91 -9.64
CA LEU A 75 -6.10 18.30 -9.51
C LEU A 75 -7.59 18.30 -9.22
N TYR A 76 -8.00 19.17 -8.32
CA TYR A 76 -9.40 19.39 -7.99
C TYR A 76 -9.83 20.78 -8.42
N GLY A 77 -11.01 20.88 -8.99
CA GLY A 77 -11.56 22.13 -9.45
C GLY A 77 -13.09 22.17 -9.33
N LEU A 78 -13.65 23.31 -9.65
CA LEU A 78 -15.08 23.51 -9.74
C LEU A 78 -15.44 23.88 -11.17
N LYS A 79 -16.57 23.38 -11.66
CA LYS A 79 -17.15 23.84 -12.94
C LYS A 79 -17.60 25.29 -12.81
N GLU A 80 -17.18 26.10 -13.74
CA GLU A 80 -17.43 27.54 -13.74
C GLU A 80 -18.92 27.88 -13.74
N GLU A 81 -19.72 27.15 -14.52
CA GLU A 81 -21.15 27.42 -14.68
C GLU A 81 -22.03 26.81 -13.55
N THR A 82 -21.70 25.65 -13.05
CA THR A 82 -22.56 24.87 -12.15
C THR A 82 -22.02 24.75 -10.72
N GLY A 83 -20.75 25.09 -10.50
CA GLY A 83 -20.06 24.88 -9.22
C GLY A 83 -19.79 23.40 -8.87
N GLY A 84 -20.07 22.47 -9.80
CA GLY A 84 -19.87 21.05 -9.58
C GLY A 84 -18.38 20.71 -9.43
N HIS A 85 -18.07 19.81 -8.51
CA HIS A 85 -16.70 19.34 -8.29
C HIS A 85 -16.18 18.55 -9.49
N VAL A 86 -14.95 18.81 -9.88
CA VAL A 86 -14.23 18.11 -10.96
C VAL A 86 -12.88 17.67 -10.44
N GLU A 87 -12.52 16.44 -10.78
CA GLU A 87 -11.21 15.86 -10.52
C GLU A 87 -10.53 15.57 -11.87
N VAL A 88 -9.28 16.01 -12.01
CA VAL A 88 -8.45 15.78 -13.19
C VAL A 88 -7.18 15.06 -12.78
N LEU A 89 -6.90 13.93 -13.43
CA LEU A 89 -5.68 13.16 -13.22
C LEU A 89 -4.75 13.32 -14.43
N LEU A 90 -3.55 13.84 -14.18
CA LEU A 90 -2.50 13.92 -15.20
C LEU A 90 -1.84 12.55 -15.37
N LEU A 91 -1.88 11.98 -16.57
CA LEU A 91 -1.33 10.65 -16.82
C LEU A 91 0.06 10.72 -17.47
N LYS A 92 0.16 11.41 -18.61
CA LYS A 92 1.39 11.53 -19.37
C LYS A 92 1.29 12.75 -20.30
N ASP A 93 2.39 13.43 -20.43
CA ASP A 93 2.60 14.40 -21.51
C ASP A 93 3.00 13.64 -22.78
N LEU A 94 2.29 13.86 -23.87
CA LEU A 94 2.52 13.18 -25.15
C LEU A 94 3.42 14.05 -26.03
#